data_b6f2c2c87c0d5b2133a8dc94fac12cf6
#
_entry.id   b6f2c2c87c0d5b2133a8dc94fac12cf6
#
_cell.length_a   1.000
_cell.length_b   1.000
_cell.length_c   1.000
_cell.angle_alpha   90.00
_cell.angle_beta   90.00
_cell.angle_gamma   90.00
#
_symmetry.space_group_name_H-M   'P 1'
#
loop_
_entity.id
_entity.type
_entity.pdbx_description
1 polymer ?
#
loop_
_entity_poly.entity_id
_entity_poly.type
_entity_poly.pdbx_seq_one_letter_code
_entity_poly.pdbx_strand_id
1 'polypeptide(L)'
;HQVFSRYGYEDIETPGFEYFEVFSNEVGTIPSKDLYKFFDREGNTLVLRPDFTPSVSRACATYFDPEKGPVRLCYTGNTFINNSSYRGQMKENTQMGVEHMGDDSAAADAEVLAMTVECLKAAGLTEFQVSVGQVDYYKSLLAEADLEPEMEEHLRELISQKNYFGVEELLKGQNLSESLS
;
A
#
# COMPACT_ATOMS: atom_id res chain seq x y z
N HIS A 1 7.63 3.89 17.89
CA HIS A 1 9.03 4.33 17.71
C HIS A 1 10.06 3.37 18.33
N GLN A 2 9.98 3.00 19.61
CA GLN A 2 10.99 2.12 20.26
C GLN A 2 11.24 0.80 19.51
N VAL A 3 10.22 0.20 18.90
CA VAL A 3 10.39 -1.02 18.08
C VAL A 3 11.20 -0.66 16.83
N PHE A 4 10.80 0.35 16.06
CA PHE A 4 11.48 0.76 14.84
C PHE A 4 12.96 1.09 15.06
N SER A 5 13.27 1.86 16.12
CA SER A 5 14.66 2.20 16.46
C SER A 5 15.53 0.98 16.76
N ARG A 6 14.98 -0.10 17.35
CA ARG A 6 15.71 -1.36 17.60
C ARG A 6 16.09 -2.09 16.31
N TYR A 7 15.30 -1.91 15.25
CA TYR A 7 15.57 -2.45 13.92
C TYR A 7 16.40 -1.51 13.04
N GLY A 8 16.86 -0.36 13.61
CA GLY A 8 17.72 0.59 12.90
C GLY A 8 17.00 1.49 11.91
N TYR A 9 15.68 1.71 12.08
CA TYR A 9 14.92 2.65 11.28
C TYR A 9 15.07 4.07 11.81
N GLU A 10 15.31 5.01 10.90
CA GLU A 10 15.45 6.44 11.17
C GLU A 10 14.16 7.18 10.85
N ASP A 11 13.87 8.21 11.64
CA ASP A 11 12.65 9.01 11.44
C ASP A 11 12.76 9.88 10.19
N ILE A 12 11.69 9.90 9.40
CA ILE A 12 11.51 10.84 8.28
C ILE A 12 10.21 11.60 8.44
N GLU A 13 10.27 12.91 8.23
CA GLU A 13 9.10 13.76 8.08
C GLU A 13 8.94 14.18 6.62
N THR A 14 7.76 13.95 6.07
CA THR A 14 7.37 14.41 4.74
C THR A 14 6.25 15.44 4.85
N PRO A 15 6.10 16.37 3.88
CA PRO A 15 5.02 17.34 3.89
C PRO A 15 3.64 16.68 3.99
N GLY A 16 2.69 17.35 4.66
CA GLY A 16 1.29 16.89 4.75
C GLY A 16 0.54 16.96 3.41
N PHE A 17 1.11 17.61 2.41
CA PHE A 17 0.60 17.72 1.04
C PHE A 17 1.76 17.64 0.04
N GLU A 18 1.45 17.21 -1.16
CA GLU A 18 2.39 17.02 -2.27
C GLU A 18 1.76 17.50 -3.57
N TYR A 19 2.56 17.63 -4.63
CA TYR A 19 2.03 17.80 -5.98
C TYR A 19 1.22 16.58 -6.40
N PHE A 20 0.14 16.81 -7.14
CA PHE A 20 -0.77 15.76 -7.61
C PHE A 20 -0.04 14.67 -8.39
N GLU A 21 0.99 15.04 -9.15
CA GLU A 21 1.80 14.11 -9.94
C GLU A 21 2.47 13.01 -9.11
N VAL A 22 2.75 13.27 -7.85
CA VAL A 22 3.34 12.27 -6.93
C VAL A 22 2.39 11.09 -6.72
N PHE A 23 1.07 11.34 -6.81
CA PHE A 23 0.03 10.31 -6.58
C PHE A 23 -0.72 9.91 -7.85
N SER A 24 -0.45 10.54 -9.00
CA SER A 24 -1.19 10.31 -10.25
C SER A 24 -0.64 9.15 -11.09
N ASN A 25 0.61 8.77 -10.90
CA ASN A 25 1.29 7.77 -11.72
C ASN A 25 1.11 6.36 -11.15
N GLU A 26 -0.13 5.85 -11.10
CA GLU A 26 -0.49 4.45 -10.81
C GLU A 26 0.20 3.78 -9.60
N VAL A 27 1.08 4.50 -8.90
CA VAL A 27 1.88 4.03 -7.77
C VAL A 27 1.05 3.95 -6.49
N GLY A 28 -0.20 4.40 -6.54
CA GLY A 28 -1.08 4.44 -5.38
C GLY A 28 -2.39 3.71 -5.66
N THR A 29 -2.79 2.91 -4.72
CA THR A 29 -4.07 2.18 -4.71
C THR A 29 -5.28 3.09 -4.52
N ILE A 30 -5.10 4.41 -4.37
CA ILE A 30 -6.17 5.35 -4.04
C ILE A 30 -6.64 6.07 -5.30
N PRO A 31 -7.91 5.86 -5.70
CA PRO A 31 -8.47 6.51 -6.88
C PRO A 31 -8.41 8.05 -6.78
N SER A 32 -8.14 8.71 -7.90
CA SER A 32 -8.04 10.18 -7.98
C SER A 32 -9.28 10.92 -7.44
N LYS A 33 -10.46 10.30 -7.48
CA LYS A 33 -11.71 10.83 -6.91
C LYS A 33 -11.72 10.89 -5.39
N ASP A 34 -10.90 10.06 -4.75
CA ASP A 34 -10.82 9.93 -3.29
C ASP A 34 -9.67 10.77 -2.70
N LEU A 35 -9.05 11.63 -3.51
CA LEU A 35 -8.01 12.57 -3.09
C LEU A 35 -8.60 13.93 -2.72
N TYR A 36 -8.11 14.55 -1.63
CA TYR A 36 -8.36 15.95 -1.32
C TYR A 36 -7.42 16.84 -2.13
N LYS A 37 -7.94 17.56 -3.14
CA LYS A 37 -7.19 18.40 -4.06
C LYS A 37 -7.44 19.88 -3.77
N PHE A 38 -6.41 20.68 -3.89
CA PHE A 38 -6.46 22.15 -3.80
C PHE A 38 -5.38 22.78 -4.68
N PHE A 39 -5.34 24.09 -4.74
CA PHE A 39 -4.39 24.80 -5.62
C PHE A 39 -3.50 25.70 -4.78
N ASP A 40 -2.24 25.81 -5.21
CA ASP A 40 -1.33 26.85 -4.71
C ASP A 40 -1.58 28.19 -5.44
N ARG A 41 -0.77 29.20 -5.11
CA ARG A 41 -0.89 30.53 -5.71
C ARG A 41 -0.49 30.57 -7.19
N GLU A 42 0.32 29.64 -7.60
CA GLU A 42 0.85 29.46 -8.95
C GLU A 42 -0.10 28.65 -9.84
N GLY A 43 -1.16 28.07 -9.27
CA GLY A 43 -2.17 27.26 -9.96
C GLY A 43 -1.80 25.78 -10.07
N ASN A 44 -0.77 25.32 -9.38
CA ASN A 44 -0.44 23.90 -9.33
C ASN A 44 -1.46 23.14 -8.49
N THR A 45 -1.80 21.93 -8.91
CA THR A 45 -2.67 21.04 -8.12
C THR A 45 -1.88 20.34 -7.03
N LEU A 46 -2.30 20.56 -5.79
CA LEU A 46 -1.77 19.90 -4.60
C LEU A 46 -2.77 18.90 -4.04
N VAL A 47 -2.29 17.91 -3.31
CA VAL A 47 -3.08 16.86 -2.69
C VAL A 47 -2.66 16.68 -1.24
N LEU A 48 -3.63 16.64 -0.31
CA LEU A 48 -3.34 16.14 1.03
C LEU A 48 -2.91 14.68 0.92
N ARG A 49 -1.79 14.32 1.55
CA ARG A 49 -1.22 12.97 1.40
C ARG A 49 -2.21 11.89 1.83
N PRO A 50 -2.59 10.99 0.92
CA PRO A 50 -3.45 9.87 1.24
C PRO A 50 -2.68 8.68 1.81
N ASP A 51 -1.35 8.65 1.56
CA ASP A 51 -0.40 7.63 1.96
C ASP A 51 0.99 8.25 2.09
N PHE A 52 1.86 7.63 2.89
CA PHE A 52 3.25 8.08 3.10
C PHE A 52 4.21 7.54 2.06
N THR A 53 4.02 6.30 1.60
CA THR A 53 4.97 5.60 0.73
C THR A 53 5.40 6.40 -0.49
N PRO A 54 4.52 7.06 -1.29
CA PRO A 54 4.95 7.85 -2.42
C PRO A 54 5.84 9.05 -2.05
N SER A 55 5.50 9.74 -0.96
CA SER A 55 6.30 10.88 -0.46
C SER A 55 7.66 10.45 0.06
N VAL A 56 7.73 9.34 0.78
CA VAL A 56 8.99 8.76 1.28
C VAL A 56 9.84 8.25 0.12
N SER A 57 9.23 7.57 -0.86
CA SER A 57 9.91 7.10 -2.08
C SER A 57 10.54 8.25 -2.85
N ARG A 58 9.79 9.35 -3.04
CA ARG A 58 10.31 10.57 -3.68
C ARG A 58 11.49 11.18 -2.90
N ALA A 59 11.37 11.28 -1.58
CA ALA A 59 12.44 11.77 -0.73
C ALA A 59 13.68 10.86 -0.82
N CYS A 60 13.47 9.54 -0.81
CA CYS A 60 14.54 8.57 -0.96
C CYS A 60 15.27 8.72 -2.29
N ALA A 61 14.54 8.81 -3.40
CA ALA A 61 15.12 9.02 -4.72
C ALA A 61 15.87 10.35 -4.87
N THR A 62 15.52 11.36 -4.05
CA THR A 62 16.11 12.69 -4.13
C THR A 62 17.35 12.85 -3.27
N TYR A 63 17.36 12.26 -2.08
CA TYR A 63 18.35 12.58 -1.02
C TYR A 63 19.25 11.41 -0.65
N PHE A 64 18.88 10.17 -1.01
CA PHE A 64 19.67 9.00 -0.64
C PHE A 64 20.40 8.43 -1.86
N ASP A 65 21.61 8.00 -1.64
CA ASP A 65 22.47 7.41 -2.65
C ASP A 65 22.30 5.87 -2.63
N PRO A 66 21.78 5.25 -3.69
CA PRO A 66 21.54 3.81 -3.72
C PRO A 66 22.83 2.99 -3.60
N GLU A 67 24.01 3.57 -3.91
CA GLU A 67 25.28 2.88 -3.77
C GLU A 67 25.72 2.70 -2.31
N LYS A 68 25.11 3.44 -1.38
CA LYS A 68 25.41 3.36 0.07
C LYS A 68 24.70 2.23 0.80
N GLY A 69 23.89 1.46 0.08
CA GLY A 69 23.14 0.33 0.62
C GLY A 69 21.70 0.66 0.97
N PRO A 70 20.99 -0.30 1.60
CA PRO A 70 19.56 -0.16 1.89
C PRO A 70 19.27 0.96 2.89
N VAL A 71 18.12 1.60 2.70
CA VAL A 71 17.64 2.70 3.53
C VAL A 71 16.46 2.20 4.37
N ARG A 72 16.50 2.48 5.67
CA ARG A 72 15.44 2.14 6.64
C ARG A 72 14.85 3.40 7.22
N LEU A 73 13.63 3.73 6.84
CA LEU A 73 12.93 4.93 7.28
C LEU A 73 11.64 4.57 7.99
N CYS A 74 11.29 5.33 9.02
CA CYS A 74 10.01 5.22 9.69
C CYS A 74 9.33 6.57 9.81
N TYR A 75 8.01 6.56 9.87
CA TYR A 75 7.21 7.77 9.95
C TYR A 75 6.00 7.61 10.88
N THR A 76 5.51 8.74 11.37
CA THR A 76 4.21 8.84 12.05
C THR A 76 3.54 10.14 11.62
N GLY A 77 2.27 10.07 11.26
CA GLY A 77 1.51 11.27 10.91
C GLY A 77 0.15 10.96 10.32
N ASN A 78 -0.53 11.99 9.86
CA ASN A 78 -1.89 11.86 9.37
C ASN A 78 -1.94 11.65 7.86
N THR A 79 -2.85 10.78 7.44
CA THR A 79 -3.25 10.54 6.06
C THR A 79 -4.70 10.97 5.86
N PHE A 80 -5.05 11.36 4.63
CA PHE A 80 -6.34 11.98 4.31
C PHE A 80 -6.97 11.32 3.09
N ILE A 81 -8.17 10.74 3.26
CA ILE A 81 -8.91 10.09 2.17
C ILE A 81 -10.31 10.66 2.10
N ASN A 82 -10.69 11.15 0.93
CA ASN A 82 -12.01 11.74 0.67
C ASN A 82 -13.05 10.65 0.32
N ASN A 83 -13.20 9.68 1.22
CA ASN A 83 -14.22 8.64 1.07
C ASN A 83 -15.64 9.19 1.27
N SER A 84 -16.64 8.47 0.77
CA SER A 84 -18.03 8.87 0.90
C SER A 84 -18.48 8.85 2.37
N SER A 85 -19.22 9.89 2.78
CA SER A 85 -19.63 10.15 4.18
C SER A 85 -20.54 9.09 4.81
N TYR A 86 -21.08 8.17 4.00
CA TYR A 86 -22.10 7.21 4.45
C TYR A 86 -21.59 5.88 4.99
N ARG A 87 -20.25 5.66 5.01
CA ARG A 87 -19.65 4.37 5.41
C ARG A 87 -19.00 4.37 6.78
N GLY A 88 -19.13 5.43 7.58
CA GLY A 88 -18.51 5.54 8.90
C GLY A 88 -16.99 5.54 8.89
N GLN A 89 -16.36 5.70 7.74
CA GLN A 89 -14.92 5.75 7.60
C GLN A 89 -14.39 7.14 7.92
N MET A 90 -13.33 7.21 8.71
CA MET A 90 -12.65 8.48 9.00
C MET A 90 -11.97 9.00 7.74
N LYS A 91 -12.01 10.32 7.58
CA LYS A 91 -11.36 11.04 6.47
C LYS A 91 -9.91 11.41 6.77
N GLU A 92 -9.55 11.39 8.03
CA GLU A 92 -8.22 11.60 8.55
C GLU A 92 -7.89 10.46 9.51
N ASN A 93 -6.73 9.82 9.31
CA ASN A 93 -6.25 8.74 10.15
C ASN A 93 -4.79 8.99 10.50
N THR A 94 -4.41 8.74 11.75
CA THR A 94 -3.00 8.70 12.12
C THR A 94 -2.44 7.34 11.75
N GLN A 95 -1.38 7.35 10.97
CA GLN A 95 -0.66 6.18 10.50
C GLN A 95 0.78 6.23 10.99
N MET A 96 1.32 5.09 11.36
CA MET A 96 2.76 4.92 11.51
C MET A 96 3.20 3.72 10.67
N GLY A 97 4.38 3.84 10.08
CA GLY A 97 4.89 2.81 9.18
C GLY A 97 6.39 2.89 9.01
N VAL A 98 6.88 1.97 8.21
CA VAL A 98 8.29 1.87 7.84
C VAL A 98 8.41 1.63 6.34
N GLU A 99 9.52 2.10 5.78
CA GLU A 99 9.93 1.81 4.41
C GLU A 99 11.35 1.24 4.44
N HIS A 100 11.51 0.05 3.91
CA HIS A 100 12.80 -0.60 3.70
C HIS A 100 13.08 -0.63 2.20
N MET A 101 14.03 0.19 1.75
CA MET A 101 14.29 0.40 0.33
C MET A 101 15.70 -0.05 -0.04
N GLY A 102 15.85 -0.63 -1.24
CA GLY A 102 17.15 -1.05 -1.76
C GLY A 102 17.60 -2.44 -1.31
N ASP A 103 16.70 -3.25 -0.75
CA ASP A 103 16.93 -4.65 -0.40
C ASP A 103 15.68 -5.47 -0.78
N ASP A 104 15.79 -6.37 -1.74
CA ASP A 104 14.73 -7.24 -2.24
C ASP A 104 14.83 -8.69 -1.72
N SER A 105 15.63 -8.89 -0.67
CA SER A 105 15.84 -10.21 -0.08
C SER A 105 14.66 -10.69 0.77
N ALA A 106 14.46 -12.00 0.82
CA ALA A 106 13.51 -12.62 1.75
C ALA A 106 13.83 -12.32 3.23
N ALA A 107 15.07 -11.94 3.53
CA ALA A 107 15.46 -11.51 4.88
C ALA A 107 14.89 -10.14 5.23
N ALA A 108 14.84 -9.22 4.27
CA ALA A 108 14.19 -7.91 4.43
C ALA A 108 12.68 -8.06 4.67
N ASP A 109 12.01 -8.92 3.90
CA ASP A 109 10.58 -9.24 4.11
C ASP A 109 10.34 -9.83 5.49
N ALA A 110 11.17 -10.78 5.91
CA ALA A 110 11.07 -11.39 7.24
C ALA A 110 11.29 -10.38 8.37
N GLU A 111 12.22 -9.43 8.21
CA GLU A 111 12.48 -8.35 9.17
C GLU A 111 11.22 -7.49 9.35
N VAL A 112 10.60 -7.04 8.25
CA VAL A 112 9.39 -6.20 8.29
C VAL A 112 8.21 -6.94 8.93
N LEU A 113 8.03 -8.23 8.61
CA LEU A 113 7.00 -9.07 9.22
C LEU A 113 7.22 -9.24 10.72
N ALA A 114 8.44 -9.55 11.14
CA ALA A 114 8.80 -9.72 12.56
C ALA A 114 8.56 -8.42 13.34
N MET A 115 8.99 -7.30 12.79
CA MET A 115 8.79 -5.97 13.38
C MET A 115 7.31 -5.61 13.48
N THR A 116 6.50 -5.93 12.47
CA THR A 116 5.05 -5.74 12.51
C THR A 116 4.41 -6.51 13.66
N VAL A 117 4.78 -7.78 13.84
CA VAL A 117 4.33 -8.61 14.97
C VAL A 117 4.74 -8.00 16.31
N GLU A 118 5.97 -7.50 16.44
CA GLU A 118 6.41 -6.82 17.65
C GLU A 118 5.63 -5.53 17.93
N CYS A 119 5.34 -4.75 16.90
CA CYS A 119 4.53 -3.53 17.03
C CYS A 119 3.12 -3.83 17.54
N LEU A 120 2.46 -4.86 16.98
CA LEU A 120 1.13 -5.27 17.41
C LEU A 120 1.12 -5.74 18.88
N LYS A 121 2.13 -6.53 19.27
CA LYS A 121 2.31 -6.94 20.69
C LYS A 121 2.58 -5.75 21.60
N ALA A 122 3.42 -4.81 21.17
CA ALA A 122 3.71 -3.59 21.93
C ALA A 122 2.48 -2.68 22.07
N ALA A 123 1.55 -2.73 21.11
CA ALA A 123 0.26 -2.06 21.17
C ALA A 123 -0.77 -2.77 22.05
N GLY A 124 -0.45 -3.94 22.61
CA GLY A 124 -1.32 -4.68 23.52
C GLY A 124 -2.17 -5.77 22.88
N LEU A 125 -2.00 -6.06 21.58
CA LEU A 125 -2.66 -7.20 20.94
C LEU A 125 -1.98 -8.50 21.37
N THR A 126 -2.74 -9.41 21.96
CA THR A 126 -2.25 -10.72 22.44
C THR A 126 -2.66 -11.87 21.53
N GLU A 127 -3.78 -11.72 20.84
CA GLU A 127 -4.32 -12.74 19.93
C GLU A 127 -4.59 -12.10 18.56
N PHE A 128 -3.84 -12.52 17.55
CA PHE A 128 -4.00 -12.07 16.17
C PHE A 128 -3.37 -13.07 15.20
N GLN A 129 -3.78 -12.99 13.97
CA GLN A 129 -3.22 -13.77 12.86
C GLN A 129 -2.61 -12.81 11.83
N VAL A 130 -1.43 -13.15 11.33
CA VAL A 130 -0.80 -12.46 10.20
C VAL A 130 -0.94 -13.34 8.97
N SER A 131 -1.58 -12.82 7.94
CA SER A 131 -1.68 -13.48 6.63
C SER A 131 -0.70 -12.83 5.67
N VAL A 132 0.11 -13.64 5.01
CA VAL A 132 1.10 -13.20 4.02
C VAL A 132 0.60 -13.60 2.65
N GLY A 133 0.50 -12.63 1.74
CA GLY A 133 0.19 -12.85 0.33
C GLY A 133 1.42 -12.61 -0.54
N GLN A 134 1.43 -13.25 -1.72
CA GLN A 134 2.51 -13.10 -2.69
C GLN A 134 1.90 -12.77 -4.06
N VAL A 135 2.25 -11.59 -4.58
CA VAL A 135 1.63 -11.03 -5.80
C VAL A 135 1.89 -11.89 -7.04
N ASP A 136 3.07 -12.51 -7.15
CA ASP A 136 3.41 -13.33 -8.32
C ASP A 136 2.59 -14.63 -8.36
N TYR A 137 2.16 -15.15 -7.21
CA TYR A 137 1.21 -16.26 -7.17
C TYR A 137 -0.11 -15.86 -7.85
N TYR A 138 -0.66 -14.70 -7.49
CA TYR A 138 -1.89 -14.19 -8.10
C TYR A 138 -1.72 -13.91 -9.60
N LYS A 139 -0.61 -13.25 -9.98
CA LYS A 139 -0.29 -13.00 -11.40
C LYS A 139 -0.14 -14.28 -12.22
N SER A 140 0.45 -15.32 -11.63
CA SER A 140 0.60 -16.62 -12.29
C SER A 140 -0.76 -17.29 -12.51
N LEU A 141 -1.68 -17.21 -11.52
CA LEU A 141 -3.03 -17.71 -11.69
C LEU A 141 -3.79 -16.97 -12.79
N LEU A 142 -3.68 -15.64 -12.86
CA LEU A 142 -4.31 -14.85 -13.93
C LEU A 142 -3.75 -15.20 -15.30
N ALA A 143 -2.43 -15.36 -15.41
CA ALA A 143 -1.78 -15.74 -16.66
C ALA A 143 -2.20 -17.15 -17.13
N GLU A 144 -2.44 -18.08 -16.19
CA GLU A 144 -2.96 -19.43 -16.52
C GLU A 144 -4.46 -19.37 -16.91
N ALA A 145 -5.21 -18.47 -16.30
CA ALA A 145 -6.64 -18.30 -16.57
C ALA A 145 -6.93 -17.66 -17.93
N ASP A 146 -5.96 -16.94 -18.51
CA ASP A 146 -6.03 -16.27 -19.83
C ASP A 146 -7.33 -15.46 -20.00
N LEU A 147 -7.65 -14.64 -19.00
CA LEU A 147 -8.85 -13.81 -18.96
C LEU A 147 -8.66 -12.53 -19.76
N GLU A 148 -9.77 -11.99 -20.29
CA GLU A 148 -9.76 -10.66 -20.91
C GLU A 148 -9.43 -9.56 -19.87
N PRO A 149 -8.71 -8.49 -20.25
CA PRO A 149 -8.24 -7.46 -19.30
C PRO A 149 -9.34 -6.82 -18.44
N GLU A 150 -10.53 -6.60 -19.01
CA GLU A 150 -11.69 -6.06 -18.28
C GLU A 150 -12.19 -7.03 -17.20
N MET A 151 -12.11 -8.32 -17.48
CA MET A 151 -12.50 -9.38 -16.54
C MET A 151 -11.49 -9.53 -15.42
N GLU A 152 -10.19 -9.40 -15.71
CA GLU A 152 -9.14 -9.38 -14.69
C GLU A 152 -9.31 -8.22 -13.72
N GLU A 153 -9.62 -7.02 -14.23
CA GLU A 153 -9.85 -5.84 -13.39
C GLU A 153 -11.07 -6.03 -12.49
N HIS A 154 -12.18 -6.53 -13.04
CA HIS A 154 -13.38 -6.83 -12.28
C HIS A 154 -13.14 -7.92 -11.23
N LEU A 155 -12.39 -8.97 -11.55
CA LEU A 155 -12.00 -10.01 -10.61
C LEU A 155 -11.18 -9.43 -9.44
N ARG A 156 -10.24 -8.54 -9.75
CA ARG A 156 -9.42 -7.84 -8.74
C ARG A 156 -10.28 -7.00 -7.81
N GLU A 157 -11.27 -6.27 -8.35
CA GLU A 157 -12.21 -5.49 -7.53
C GLU A 157 -13.04 -6.38 -6.59
N LEU A 158 -13.58 -7.49 -7.09
CA LEU A 158 -14.36 -8.42 -6.29
C LEU A 158 -13.54 -9.03 -5.15
N ILE A 159 -12.31 -9.44 -5.44
CA ILE A 159 -11.38 -9.98 -4.43
C ILE A 159 -11.04 -8.91 -3.38
N SER A 160 -10.75 -7.69 -3.79
CA SER A 160 -10.43 -6.58 -2.87
C SER A 160 -11.59 -6.25 -1.93
N GLN A 161 -12.82 -6.41 -2.42
CA GLN A 161 -14.05 -6.23 -1.65
C GLN A 161 -14.44 -7.48 -0.83
N LYS A 162 -13.67 -8.57 -0.92
CA LYS A 162 -13.96 -9.88 -0.30
C LYS A 162 -15.33 -10.44 -0.75
N ASN A 163 -15.75 -10.12 -1.95
CA ASN A 163 -16.98 -10.61 -2.55
C ASN A 163 -16.72 -11.93 -3.29
N TYR A 164 -16.49 -12.99 -2.53
CA TYR A 164 -16.17 -14.32 -3.08
C TYR A 164 -17.32 -14.91 -3.90
N PHE A 165 -18.57 -14.61 -3.54
CA PHE A 165 -19.72 -15.01 -4.36
C PHE A 165 -19.68 -14.38 -5.75
N GLY A 166 -19.34 -13.08 -5.84
CA GLY A 166 -19.16 -12.40 -7.12
C GLY A 166 -18.02 -12.99 -7.94
N VAL A 167 -16.94 -13.43 -7.29
CA VAL A 167 -15.82 -14.13 -7.94
C VAL A 167 -16.30 -15.44 -8.57
N GLU A 168 -17.02 -16.27 -7.81
CA GLU A 168 -17.57 -17.53 -8.33
C GLU A 168 -18.51 -17.29 -9.52
N GLU A 169 -19.40 -16.30 -9.44
CA GLU A 169 -20.33 -15.98 -10.54
C GLU A 169 -19.59 -15.47 -11.78
N LEU A 170 -18.56 -14.64 -11.60
CA LEU A 170 -17.75 -14.12 -12.71
C LEU A 170 -17.00 -15.23 -13.45
N LEU A 171 -16.49 -16.21 -12.72
CA LEU A 171 -15.71 -17.32 -13.27
C LEU A 171 -16.57 -18.46 -13.81
N LYS A 172 -17.87 -18.49 -13.48
CA LYS A 172 -18.80 -19.47 -14.06
C LYS A 172 -18.90 -19.32 -15.57
N GLY A 173 -18.63 -20.39 -16.27
CA GLY A 173 -18.69 -20.44 -17.74
C GLY A 173 -17.38 -20.07 -18.44
N GLN A 174 -16.33 -19.76 -17.69
CA GLN A 174 -14.98 -19.66 -18.24
C GLN A 174 -14.37 -21.07 -18.35
N ASN A 175 -13.64 -21.30 -19.44
CA ASN A 175 -12.91 -22.56 -19.64
C ASN A 175 -11.62 -22.56 -18.82
N LEU A 176 -11.74 -22.58 -17.50
CA LEU A 176 -10.61 -22.67 -16.60
C LEU A 176 -10.02 -24.10 -16.63
N SER A 177 -8.70 -24.20 -16.44
CA SER A 177 -8.03 -25.49 -16.27
C SER A 177 -8.52 -26.17 -14.98
N GLU A 178 -8.40 -27.52 -14.91
CA GLU A 178 -8.77 -28.28 -13.69
C GLU A 178 -7.98 -27.81 -12.44
N SER A 179 -6.82 -27.17 -12.62
CA SER A 179 -6.01 -26.60 -11.55
C SER A 179 -6.59 -25.30 -10.98
N LEU A 180 -7.46 -24.62 -11.75
CA LEU A 180 -8.07 -23.33 -11.37
C LEU A 180 -9.55 -23.44 -10.99
N SER A 181 -10.16 -24.59 -11.15
CA SER A 181 -11.55 -24.90 -10.79
C SER A 181 -11.62 -25.65 -9.43
#